data_bb5a912061c94ee6a4fa55a63c1536de
#
_entry.id   bb5a912061c94ee6a4fa55a63c1536de
#
_cell.length_a   1.000
_cell.length_b   1.000
_cell.length_c   1.000
_cell.angle_alpha   90.00
_cell.angle_beta   90.00
_cell.angle_gamma   90.00
#
_symmetry.space_group_name_H-M   'P 1'
#
loop_
_entity.id
_entity.type
_entity.pdbx_description
1 polymer ?
#
loop_
_entity_poly.entity_id
_entity_poly.type
_entity_poly.pdbx_seq_one_letter_code
_entity_poly.pdbx_strand_id
1 'polypeptide(L)'
;MANYIAVQLDRGEWAEMSCIAGVGGNVKKLVRTALSGREIIAIDGCPLSCAKACLSQHGVVPGKHMVLTEMGVAKKQHEDLDVQQANSILETLRAEIREANQENVQV
;
A
#
# COMPACT_ATOMS: atom_id res chain seq x y z
N MET A 1 -0.24 1.16 -10.81
CA MET A 1 0.87 1.84 -10.08
C MET A 1 0.95 1.43 -8.60
N ALA A 2 -0.15 1.36 -7.89
CA ALA A 2 -0.14 0.95 -6.49
C ALA A 2 0.55 -0.41 -6.27
N ASN A 3 0.23 -1.40 -7.08
CA ASN A 3 0.87 -2.71 -7.01
C ASN A 3 2.37 -2.64 -7.27
N TYR A 4 2.79 -1.87 -8.27
CA TYR A 4 4.21 -1.69 -8.58
C TYR A 4 4.96 -1.12 -7.37
N ILE A 5 4.42 -0.09 -6.73
CA ILE A 5 5.03 0.55 -5.57
C ILE A 5 5.15 -0.46 -4.41
N ALA A 6 4.09 -1.21 -4.12
CA ALA A 6 4.09 -2.21 -3.06
C ALA A 6 5.12 -3.32 -3.33
N VAL A 7 5.20 -3.81 -4.56
CA VAL A 7 6.18 -4.84 -4.95
C VAL A 7 7.61 -4.33 -4.78
N GLN A 8 7.89 -3.09 -5.18
CA GLN A 8 9.23 -2.53 -5.05
C GLN A 8 9.63 -2.31 -3.59
N LEU A 9 8.69 -1.92 -2.73
CA LEU A 9 8.96 -1.80 -1.30
C LEU A 9 9.29 -3.16 -0.69
N ASP A 10 8.57 -4.20 -1.08
CA ASP A 10 8.80 -5.56 -0.59
C ASP A 10 10.16 -6.09 -1.06
N ARG A 11 10.46 -5.95 -2.33
CA ARG A 11 11.73 -6.45 -2.90
C ARG A 11 12.95 -5.70 -2.37
N GLY A 12 12.80 -4.43 -2.04
CA GLY A 12 13.84 -3.63 -1.41
C GLY A 12 13.93 -3.80 0.10
N GLU A 13 13.11 -4.67 0.68
CA GLU A 13 13.06 -4.94 2.12
C GLU A 13 12.68 -3.72 2.98
N TRP A 14 11.99 -2.74 2.38
CA TRP A 14 11.47 -1.59 3.10
C TRP A 14 10.17 -1.90 3.83
N ALA A 15 9.39 -2.81 3.28
CA ALA A 15 8.12 -3.24 3.82
C ALA A 15 7.81 -4.64 3.32
N GLU A 16 6.88 -5.32 3.96
CA GLU A 16 6.40 -6.62 3.52
C GLU A 16 5.03 -6.45 2.85
N MET A 17 4.93 -6.88 1.60
CA MET A 17 3.68 -6.82 0.85
C MET A 17 2.71 -7.90 1.31
N SER A 18 1.51 -7.49 1.68
CA SER A 18 0.43 -8.43 2.00
C SER A 18 -0.50 -8.57 0.79
N CYS A 19 -1.40 -9.53 0.84
CA CYS A 19 -2.38 -9.75 -0.22
C CYS A 19 -3.72 -9.12 0.17
N ILE A 20 -4.02 -7.94 -0.38
CA ILE A 20 -5.24 -7.22 -0.03
C ILE A 20 -6.51 -7.96 -0.50
N ALA A 21 -6.43 -8.70 -1.61
CA ALA A 21 -7.56 -9.51 -2.07
C ALA A 21 -7.91 -10.59 -1.05
N GLY A 22 -6.92 -11.18 -0.40
CA GLY A 22 -7.13 -12.16 0.66
C GLY A 22 -7.73 -11.54 1.92
N VAL A 23 -7.32 -10.32 2.27
CA VAL A 23 -7.92 -9.59 3.40
C VAL A 23 -9.38 -9.28 3.08
N GLY A 24 -9.68 -8.75 1.91
CA GLY A 24 -11.04 -8.46 1.47
C GLY A 24 -11.91 -9.70 1.32
N GLY A 25 -11.31 -10.84 0.98
CA GLY A 25 -11.99 -12.12 0.83
C GLY A 25 -12.08 -12.96 2.11
N ASN A 26 -11.70 -12.41 3.26
CA ASN A 26 -11.75 -13.08 4.57
C ASN A 26 -10.86 -14.32 4.69
N VAL A 27 -9.71 -14.35 4.02
CA VAL A 27 -8.74 -15.43 4.19
C VAL A 27 -8.12 -15.30 5.58
N LYS A 28 -8.39 -16.24 6.46
CA LYS A 28 -8.06 -16.15 7.89
C LYS A 28 -6.61 -15.79 8.20
N LYS A 29 -5.66 -16.40 7.51
CA LYS A 29 -4.23 -16.13 7.72
C LYS A 29 -3.89 -14.68 7.39
N LEU A 30 -4.45 -14.14 6.30
CA LEU A 30 -4.17 -12.77 5.85
C LEU A 30 -4.87 -11.74 6.73
N VAL A 31 -6.09 -12.04 7.19
CA VAL A 31 -6.80 -11.19 8.16
C VAL A 31 -6.03 -11.13 9.48
N ARG A 32 -5.52 -12.26 9.97
CA ARG A 32 -4.71 -12.28 11.19
C ARG A 32 -3.44 -11.44 11.05
N THR A 33 -2.79 -11.50 9.89
CA THR A 33 -1.60 -10.69 9.62
C THR A 33 -1.95 -9.19 9.65
N ALA A 34 -3.07 -8.80 9.06
CA ALA A 34 -3.54 -7.41 9.08
C ALA A 34 -3.85 -6.94 10.52
N LEU A 35 -4.34 -7.83 11.37
CA LEU A 35 -4.68 -7.52 12.76
C LEU A 35 -3.50 -7.63 13.74
N SER A 36 -2.32 -7.97 13.26
CA SER A 36 -1.15 -8.26 14.10
C SER A 36 -0.54 -7.05 14.83
N GLY A 37 -1.03 -5.85 14.58
CA GLY A 37 -0.51 -4.63 15.19
C GLY A 37 0.67 -4.00 14.45
N ARG A 38 1.07 -4.55 13.31
CA ARG A 38 2.14 -3.99 12.48
C ARG A 38 1.68 -2.68 11.84
N GLU A 39 2.62 -1.78 11.59
CA GLU A 39 2.36 -0.56 10.85
C GLU A 39 1.93 -0.89 9.41
N ILE A 40 0.83 -0.32 8.96
CA ILE A 40 0.27 -0.60 7.63
C ILE A 40 0.24 0.68 6.81
N ILE A 41 0.75 0.59 5.59
CA ILE A 41 0.62 1.61 4.57
C ILE A 41 -0.34 1.07 3.51
N ALA A 42 -1.52 1.66 3.39
CA ALA A 42 -2.48 1.30 2.35
C ALA A 42 -2.28 2.22 1.14
N ILE A 43 -2.09 1.63 -0.02
CA ILE A 43 -1.86 2.36 -1.27
C ILE A 43 -3.04 2.10 -2.20
N ASP A 44 -3.83 3.12 -2.46
CA ASP A 44 -4.98 3.05 -3.36
C ASP A 44 -4.71 3.88 -4.62
N GLY A 45 -5.10 3.34 -5.77
CA GLY A 45 -4.89 4.00 -7.05
C GLY A 45 -5.83 5.18 -7.28
N CYS A 46 -6.99 5.19 -6.66
CA CYS A 46 -8.01 6.21 -6.90
C CYS A 46 -8.90 6.41 -5.65
N PRO A 47 -9.80 7.44 -5.66
CA PRO A 47 -10.63 7.78 -4.50
C PRO A 47 -11.60 6.69 -4.02
N LEU A 48 -11.81 5.62 -4.80
CA LEU A 48 -12.63 4.49 -4.35
C LEU A 48 -12.04 3.82 -3.12
N SER A 49 -10.73 3.92 -2.92
CA SER A 49 -10.03 3.47 -1.72
C SER A 49 -10.32 2.00 -1.36
N CYS A 50 -10.19 1.11 -2.36
CA CYS A 50 -10.51 -0.31 -2.20
C CYS A 50 -9.65 -0.99 -1.13
N ALA A 51 -8.35 -0.69 -1.06
CA ALA A 51 -7.47 -1.28 -0.06
C ALA A 51 -7.87 -0.85 1.34
N LYS A 52 -8.15 0.42 1.54
CA LYS A 52 -8.65 0.95 2.81
C LYS A 52 -9.97 0.29 3.21
N ALA A 53 -10.89 0.12 2.25
CA ALA A 53 -12.19 -0.52 2.48
C ALA A 53 -12.02 -1.98 2.91
N CYS A 54 -11.12 -2.72 2.28
CA CYS A 54 -10.83 -4.11 2.66
C CYS A 54 -10.33 -4.20 4.10
N LEU A 55 -9.46 -3.29 4.52
CA LEU A 55 -8.96 -3.24 5.89
C LEU A 55 -10.06 -2.84 6.87
N SER A 56 -10.88 -1.85 6.52
CA SER A 56 -11.96 -1.34 7.37
C SER A 56 -13.01 -2.41 7.68
N GLN A 57 -13.24 -3.35 6.77
CA GLN A 57 -14.14 -4.49 6.97
C GLN A 57 -13.76 -5.30 8.21
N HIS A 58 -12.49 -5.32 8.57
CA HIS A 58 -11.96 -6.03 9.74
C HIS A 58 -11.61 -5.11 10.90
N GLY A 59 -12.03 -3.85 10.84
CA GLY A 59 -11.73 -2.87 11.89
C GLY A 59 -10.27 -2.39 11.87
N VAL A 60 -9.55 -2.62 10.79
CA VAL A 60 -8.14 -2.21 10.67
C VAL A 60 -8.07 -0.82 10.04
N VAL A 61 -7.38 0.09 10.73
CA VAL A 61 -7.10 1.44 10.22
C VAL A 61 -5.62 1.50 9.88
N PRO A 62 -5.25 1.76 8.60
CA PRO A 62 -3.84 1.87 8.25
C PRO A 62 -3.22 3.10 8.91
N GLY A 63 -1.96 3.00 9.31
CA GLY A 63 -1.22 4.13 9.86
C GLY A 63 -0.97 5.23 8.82
N LYS A 64 -0.87 4.82 7.55
CA LYS A 64 -0.77 5.74 6.43
C LYS A 64 -1.66 5.25 5.28
N HIS A 65 -2.45 6.14 4.72
CA HIS A 65 -3.27 5.87 3.54
C HIS A 65 -2.87 6.82 2.42
N MET A 66 -2.49 6.26 1.28
CA MET A 66 -2.12 7.02 0.10
C MET A 66 -3.16 6.79 -0.99
N VAL A 67 -3.60 7.87 -1.60
CA VAL A 67 -4.46 7.82 -2.79
C VAL A 67 -3.67 8.46 -3.93
N LEU A 68 -3.27 7.65 -4.90
CA LEU A 68 -2.33 8.09 -5.94
C LEU A 68 -2.88 9.24 -6.80
N THR A 69 -4.18 9.26 -7.05
CA THR A 69 -4.81 10.36 -7.79
C THR A 69 -4.68 11.70 -7.07
N GLU A 70 -4.62 11.71 -5.74
CA GLU A 70 -4.39 12.91 -4.94
C GLU A 70 -2.92 13.36 -4.98
N MET A 71 -2.04 12.48 -5.44
CA MET A 71 -0.61 12.75 -5.59
C MET A 71 -0.25 13.13 -7.04
N GLY A 72 -1.23 13.48 -7.85
CA GLY A 72 -1.02 13.89 -9.23
C GLY A 72 -0.93 12.76 -10.24
N VAL A 73 -1.22 11.52 -9.84
CA VAL A 73 -1.24 10.39 -10.77
C VAL A 73 -2.59 10.32 -11.48
N ALA A 74 -2.57 10.43 -12.81
CA ALA A 74 -3.79 10.29 -13.60
C ALA A 74 -4.19 8.81 -13.68
N LYS A 75 -5.48 8.52 -13.48
CA LYS A 75 -6.01 7.18 -13.70
C LYS A 75 -6.12 6.94 -15.21
N LYS A 76 -5.33 6.00 -15.69
CA LYS A 76 -5.27 5.65 -17.12
C LYS A 76 -5.82 4.25 -17.34
N GLN A 77 -6.62 4.10 -18.42
CA GLN A 77 -7.10 2.79 -18.86
C GLN A 77 -6.38 2.42 -20.15
N HIS A 78 -6.02 1.13 -20.27
CA HIS A 78 -5.36 0.59 -21.46
C HIS A 78 -3.98 1.20 -21.74
N GLU A 79 -3.33 1.77 -20.74
CA GLU A 79 -1.98 2.32 -20.82
C GLU A 79 -1.10 1.72 -19.73
N ASP A 80 0.19 1.62 -20.02
CA ASP A 80 1.16 1.20 -19.02
C ASP A 80 1.36 2.30 -17.97
N LEU A 81 1.80 1.91 -16.79
CA LEU A 81 2.12 2.85 -15.73
C LEU A 81 3.34 3.70 -16.11
N ASP A 82 3.37 4.93 -15.60
CA ASP A 82 4.54 5.80 -15.70
C ASP A 82 5.57 5.39 -14.64
N VAL A 83 6.60 4.67 -15.05
CA VAL A 83 7.62 4.14 -14.14
C VAL A 83 8.39 5.27 -13.45
N GLN A 84 8.66 6.36 -14.14
CA GLN A 84 9.38 7.50 -13.54
C GLN A 84 8.56 8.13 -12.43
N GLN A 85 7.27 8.33 -12.66
CA GLN A 85 6.36 8.86 -11.65
C GLN A 85 6.23 7.90 -10.47
N ALA A 86 6.10 6.60 -10.73
CA ALA A 86 6.04 5.58 -9.70
C ALA A 86 7.30 5.57 -8.85
N ASN A 87 8.48 5.69 -9.48
CA ASN A 87 9.75 5.71 -8.77
C ASN A 87 9.93 6.97 -7.92
N SER A 88 9.40 8.11 -8.36
CA SER A 88 9.41 9.34 -7.57
C SER A 88 8.59 9.19 -6.28
N ILE A 89 7.41 8.60 -6.38
CA ILE A 89 6.55 8.32 -5.23
C ILE A 89 7.22 7.31 -4.31
N LEU A 90 7.84 6.29 -4.87
CA LEU A 90 8.57 5.25 -4.13
C LEU A 90 9.70 5.85 -3.30
N GLU A 91 10.49 6.77 -3.87
CA GLU A 91 11.55 7.46 -3.13
C GLU A 91 11.01 8.26 -1.95
N THR A 92 9.88 8.95 -2.15
CA THR A 92 9.21 9.68 -1.06
C THR A 92 8.81 8.72 0.06
N LEU A 93 8.23 7.58 -0.25
CA LEU A 93 7.84 6.58 0.74
C LEU A 93 9.03 5.99 1.47
N ARG A 94 10.11 5.68 0.75
CA ARG A 94 11.34 5.17 1.37
C ARG A 94 11.90 6.16 2.37
N ALA A 95 11.93 7.44 2.01
CA ALA A 95 12.39 8.50 2.91
C ALA A 95 11.50 8.59 4.16
N GLU A 96 10.19 8.55 4.01
CA GLU A 96 9.25 8.58 5.12
C GLU A 96 9.40 7.40 6.07
N ILE A 97 9.55 6.20 5.53
CA ILE A 97 9.78 4.98 6.33
C ILE A 97 11.09 5.10 7.11
N ARG A 98 12.15 5.59 6.47
CA ARG A 98 13.46 5.78 7.10
C ARG A 98 13.41 6.81 8.22
N GLU A 99 12.78 7.98 7.98
CA GLU A 99 12.67 9.05 8.95
C GLU A 99 11.85 8.64 10.17
N ALA A 100 10.77 7.87 9.95
CA ALA A 100 9.93 7.36 11.02
C ALA A 100 10.60 6.20 11.77
N ASN A 101 11.73 5.68 11.28
CA ASN A 101 12.43 4.52 11.83
C ASN A 101 11.46 3.33 12.02
N GLN A 102 10.60 3.13 11.05
CA GLN A 102 9.58 2.07 11.09
C GLN A 102 10.18 0.72 10.73
N GLU A 103 9.81 -0.29 11.50
CA GLU A 103 10.17 -1.69 11.25
C GLU A 103 8.89 -2.51 11.08
N ASN A 104 9.00 -3.64 10.37
CA ASN A 104 7.88 -4.56 10.15
C ASN A 104 6.65 -3.91 9.50
N VAL A 105 6.89 -2.98 8.58
CA VAL A 105 5.81 -2.30 7.85
C VAL A 105 5.15 -3.25 6.85
N GLN A 106 3.82 -3.22 6.78
CA GLN A 106 3.04 -3.90 5.75
C GLN A 106 2.57 -2.89 4.69
N VAL A 107 2.51 -3.34 3.46
CA VAL A 107 1.93 -2.54 2.35
C VAL A 107 0.89 -3.34 1.57
#